data_2c8f1eb7045e0a6204f44ea34ffdccfd
#
_entry.id   2c8f1eb7045e0a6204f44ea34ffdccfd
#
_cell.length_a   1.000
_cell.length_b   1.000
_cell.length_c   1.000
_cell.angle_alpha   90.00
_cell.angle_beta   90.00
_cell.angle_gamma   90.00
#
_symmetry.space_group_name_H-M   'P 1'
#
loop_
_entity.id
_entity.type
_entity.pdbx_description
1 polymer ?
#
loop_
_entity_poly.entity_id
_entity_poly.type
_entity_poly.pdbx_seq_one_letter_code
_entity_poly.pdbx_strand_id
1 'polypeptide(L)'
;MQHYVAPLWLAGKGALAGNVQTIWPALASLAHPDRRDQAVQYQRRRWRTPDEDFIDVDHLPAAEARAGRPLLVLFHGLEGSSQSHYSRAFAWWAHARGWDYVVPHFRGCSGELNLAPRTYYSGDHAEIDWILGRMAQAHAGPIVAVGISLGGNMLMRWAQEAGDSALQKARAVVAVCSPLDLEASAKALSSGLSGRLYTRMFLRSLKDKAMGK
;
A
#
# COMPACT_ATOMS: atom_id res chain seq x y z
N MET A 1 -7.45 -25.05 2.04
CA MET A 1 -7.54 -23.67 1.49
C MET A 1 -9.01 -23.31 1.32
N GLN A 2 -9.49 -22.29 2.02
CA GLN A 2 -10.83 -21.78 1.76
C GLN A 2 -10.76 -20.92 0.49
N HIS A 3 -11.47 -21.32 -0.56
CA HIS A 3 -11.61 -20.50 -1.76
C HIS A 3 -12.62 -19.39 -1.47
N TYR A 4 -12.20 -18.15 -1.72
CA TYR A 4 -13.14 -17.03 -1.72
C TYR A 4 -14.10 -17.17 -2.90
N VAL A 5 -15.41 -17.19 -2.60
CA VAL A 5 -16.46 -17.13 -3.62
C VAL A 5 -17.07 -15.74 -3.56
N ALA A 6 -16.90 -14.98 -4.64
CA ALA A 6 -17.49 -13.65 -4.73
C ALA A 6 -19.03 -13.73 -4.67
N PRO A 7 -19.70 -12.84 -3.92
CA PRO A 7 -21.16 -12.75 -3.97
C PRO A 7 -21.66 -12.55 -5.40
N LEU A 8 -22.81 -13.12 -5.74
CA LEU A 8 -23.35 -13.09 -7.11
C LEU A 8 -23.49 -11.68 -7.69
N TRP A 9 -23.79 -10.69 -6.86
CA TRP A 9 -23.88 -9.29 -7.28
C TRP A 9 -22.51 -8.64 -7.56
N LEU A 10 -21.41 -9.21 -7.03
CA LEU A 10 -20.03 -8.83 -7.35
C LEU A 10 -19.45 -9.66 -8.49
N ALA A 11 -20.05 -10.83 -8.79
CA ALA A 11 -19.54 -11.76 -9.79
C ALA A 11 -19.97 -11.44 -11.23
N GLY A 12 -20.65 -10.31 -11.45
CA GLY A 12 -21.09 -9.86 -12.78
C GLY A 12 -19.92 -9.77 -13.77
N LYS A 13 -20.20 -10.06 -15.04
CA LYS A 13 -19.21 -9.97 -16.13
C LYS A 13 -19.22 -8.57 -16.73
N GLY A 14 -18.05 -8.01 -17.00
CA GLY A 14 -17.85 -6.76 -17.73
C GLY A 14 -17.34 -5.57 -16.89
N ALA A 15 -17.14 -4.43 -17.55
CA ALA A 15 -16.54 -3.24 -16.95
C ALA A 15 -17.35 -2.66 -15.76
N LEU A 16 -18.67 -2.81 -15.76
CA LEU A 16 -19.53 -2.35 -14.65
C LEU A 16 -19.23 -3.12 -13.35
N ALA A 17 -19.07 -4.44 -13.45
CA ALA A 17 -18.77 -5.28 -12.29
C ALA A 17 -17.40 -4.95 -11.68
N GLY A 18 -16.38 -4.73 -12.51
CA GLY A 18 -15.05 -4.30 -12.04
C GLY A 18 -15.09 -2.96 -11.30
N ASN A 19 -15.84 -1.99 -11.82
CA ASN A 19 -16.03 -0.70 -11.16
C ASN A 19 -16.75 -0.83 -9.81
N VAL A 20 -17.81 -1.65 -9.75
CA VAL A 20 -18.54 -1.91 -8.49
C VAL A 20 -17.61 -2.57 -7.47
N GLN A 21 -16.82 -3.57 -7.85
CA GLN A 21 -15.87 -4.23 -6.98
C GLN A 21 -14.78 -3.28 -6.45
N THR A 22 -14.42 -2.25 -7.21
CA THR A 22 -13.43 -1.26 -6.81
C THR A 22 -14.03 -0.17 -5.92
N ILE A 23 -15.19 0.37 -6.30
CA ILE A 23 -15.78 1.55 -5.66
C ILE A 23 -16.56 1.16 -4.40
N TRP A 24 -17.29 0.05 -4.44
CA TRP A 24 -18.17 -0.35 -3.33
C TRP A 24 -17.45 -0.53 -2.00
N PRO A 25 -16.29 -1.23 -1.90
CA PRO A 25 -15.58 -1.35 -0.63
C PRO A 25 -15.14 0.00 -0.06
N ALA A 26 -14.73 0.94 -0.92
CA ALA A 26 -14.36 2.28 -0.51
C ALA A 26 -15.56 3.07 0.04
N LEU A 27 -16.69 3.07 -0.67
CA LEU A 27 -17.92 3.73 -0.21
C LEU A 27 -18.53 3.06 1.02
N ALA A 28 -18.56 1.73 1.05
CA ALA A 28 -19.07 0.99 2.19
C ALA A 28 -18.24 1.23 3.45
N SER A 29 -16.93 1.44 3.31
CA SER A 29 -16.06 1.80 4.45
C SER A 29 -16.36 3.19 5.01
N LEU A 30 -16.87 4.12 4.19
CA LEU A 30 -17.30 5.45 4.62
C LEU A 30 -18.69 5.42 5.28
N ALA A 31 -19.60 4.57 4.75
CA ALA A 31 -20.98 4.49 5.23
C ALA A 31 -21.13 3.66 6.52
N HIS A 32 -20.22 2.75 6.77
CA HIS A 32 -20.20 1.89 7.94
C HIS A 32 -18.85 2.07 8.65
N PRO A 33 -18.71 3.14 9.44
CA PRO A 33 -17.61 3.23 10.41
C PRO A 33 -17.87 2.11 11.44
N ASP A 34 -17.44 0.91 11.07
CA ASP A 34 -17.60 -0.27 11.89
C ASP A 34 -16.84 -0.07 13.20
N ARG A 35 -17.17 -0.85 14.24
CA ARG A 35 -16.38 -0.97 15.48
C ARG A 35 -14.91 -1.29 15.21
N ARG A 36 -14.55 -1.67 13.98
CA ARG A 36 -13.21 -1.78 13.40
C ARG A 36 -12.52 -0.43 13.15
N ASP A 37 -13.29 0.65 13.09
CA ASP A 37 -12.82 2.04 13.03
C ASP A 37 -12.57 2.67 14.41
N GLN A 38 -12.56 1.89 15.49
CA GLN A 38 -11.93 2.39 16.73
C GLN A 38 -10.55 2.84 16.32
N ALA A 39 -10.39 4.17 16.36
CA ALA A 39 -9.33 4.92 15.72
C ALA A 39 -7.99 4.19 15.87
N VAL A 40 -7.52 3.58 14.79
CA VAL A 40 -6.19 2.98 14.75
C VAL A 40 -5.22 4.12 15.01
N GLN A 41 -4.68 4.19 16.21
CA GLN A 41 -3.74 5.23 16.59
C GLN A 41 -2.35 4.82 16.11
N TYR A 42 -1.98 5.31 14.94
CA TYR A 42 -0.64 5.14 14.42
C TYR A 42 0.36 6.02 15.17
N GLN A 43 1.54 5.46 15.41
CA GLN A 43 2.72 6.21 15.80
C GLN A 43 3.48 6.58 14.54
N ARG A 44 3.38 7.85 14.10
CA ARG A 44 4.12 8.34 12.93
C ARG A 44 5.56 8.62 13.26
N ARG A 45 6.47 8.13 12.40
CA ARG A 45 7.92 8.41 12.48
C ARG A 45 8.39 8.89 11.12
N ARG A 46 9.13 9.97 11.09
CA ARG A 46 9.80 10.47 9.88
C ARG A 46 11.17 9.82 9.73
N TRP A 47 11.40 9.25 8.57
CA TRP A 47 12.69 8.69 8.21
C TRP A 47 13.35 9.56 7.15
N ARG A 48 14.58 10.03 7.43
CA ARG A 48 15.40 10.71 6.44
C ARG A 48 15.94 9.67 5.46
N THR A 49 15.75 9.93 4.18
CA THR A 49 16.22 9.07 3.09
C THR A 49 17.67 9.38 2.72
N PRO A 50 18.41 8.48 2.03
CA PRO A 50 19.79 8.70 1.65
C PRO A 50 20.04 9.91 0.75
N ASP A 51 19.02 10.36 0.02
CA ASP A 51 19.01 11.53 -0.86
C ASP A 51 18.50 12.80 -0.17
N GLU A 52 18.65 12.86 1.18
CA GLU A 52 18.28 13.99 2.04
C GLU A 52 16.81 14.40 2.03
N ASP A 53 15.95 13.54 1.50
CA ASP A 53 14.50 13.66 1.56
C ASP A 53 13.93 12.95 2.78
N PHE A 54 12.62 12.72 2.81
CA PHE A 54 11.98 11.96 3.87
C PHE A 54 10.84 11.08 3.36
N ILE A 55 10.55 10.05 4.12
CA ILE A 55 9.27 9.34 4.13
C ILE A 55 8.72 9.29 5.55
N ASP A 56 7.41 9.37 5.67
CA ASP A 56 6.73 9.13 6.94
C ASP A 56 6.28 7.67 7.01
N VAL A 57 6.44 7.08 8.18
CA VAL A 57 6.12 5.69 8.45
C VAL A 57 5.13 5.62 9.58
N ASP A 58 3.93 5.13 9.31
CA ASP A 58 2.90 4.94 10.31
C ASP A 58 3.00 3.52 10.88
N HIS A 59 3.26 3.44 12.17
CA HIS A 59 3.43 2.19 12.91
C HIS A 59 2.26 1.97 13.87
N LEU A 60 1.65 0.79 13.81
CA LEU A 60 0.69 0.29 14.77
C LEU A 60 1.35 -0.89 15.51
N PRO A 61 1.82 -0.69 16.74
CA PRO A 61 2.38 -1.78 17.52
C PRO A 61 1.30 -2.80 17.89
N ALA A 62 1.70 -4.06 18.01
CA ALA A 62 0.82 -5.09 18.55
C ALA A 62 0.36 -4.72 19.98
N ALA A 63 -0.83 -5.17 20.37
CA ALA A 63 -1.40 -4.88 21.69
C ALA A 63 -0.52 -5.40 22.83
N GLU A 64 0.15 -6.52 22.62
CA GLU A 64 1.07 -7.12 23.59
C GLU A 64 2.49 -7.15 23.05
N ALA A 65 3.44 -6.71 23.85
CA ALA A 65 4.86 -6.81 23.53
C ALA A 65 5.30 -8.30 23.63
N ARG A 66 5.56 -8.93 22.49
CA ARG A 66 6.05 -10.32 22.42
C ARG A 66 7.30 -10.37 21.53
N ALA A 67 8.36 -10.96 22.04
CA ALA A 67 9.60 -11.13 21.26
C ALA A 67 9.35 -12.00 20.02
N GLY A 68 9.96 -11.62 18.90
CA GLY A 68 9.88 -12.38 17.64
C GLY A 68 8.52 -12.36 16.95
N ARG A 69 7.57 -11.48 17.37
CA ARG A 69 6.28 -11.34 16.69
C ARG A 69 6.47 -10.90 15.24
N PRO A 70 5.58 -11.33 14.33
CA PRO A 70 5.68 -10.91 12.94
C PRO A 70 5.39 -9.41 12.76
N LEU A 71 6.01 -8.83 11.73
CA LEU A 71 5.72 -7.50 11.23
C LEU A 71 5.05 -7.59 9.87
N LEU A 72 3.89 -6.99 9.73
CA LEU A 72 3.22 -6.78 8.46
C LEU A 72 3.55 -5.39 7.92
N VAL A 73 4.22 -5.31 6.79
CA VAL A 73 4.54 -4.06 6.09
C VAL A 73 3.63 -3.93 4.88
N LEU A 74 2.88 -2.83 4.78
CA LEU A 74 1.98 -2.58 3.66
C LEU A 74 2.47 -1.41 2.82
N PHE A 75 2.77 -1.69 1.55
CA PHE A 75 3.03 -0.68 0.52
C PHE A 75 1.73 -0.34 -0.20
N HIS A 76 1.29 0.89 -0.08
CA HIS A 76 -0.02 1.32 -0.57
C HIS A 76 -0.08 1.50 -2.10
N GLY A 77 -1.28 1.62 -2.65
CA GLY A 77 -1.49 1.91 -4.06
C GLY A 77 -1.25 3.39 -4.40
N LEU A 78 -1.46 3.73 -5.67
CA LEU A 78 -1.34 5.12 -6.17
C LEU A 78 -2.17 6.07 -5.30
N GLU A 79 -1.52 7.13 -4.78
CA GLU A 79 -2.13 8.15 -3.92
C GLU A 79 -2.81 7.59 -2.64
N GLY A 80 -2.41 6.38 -2.24
CA GLY A 80 -2.86 5.76 -1.01
C GLY A 80 -2.14 6.26 0.25
N SER A 81 -2.57 5.75 1.40
CA SER A 81 -1.97 6.06 2.71
C SER A 81 -2.36 5.00 3.75
N SER A 82 -1.92 5.16 4.98
CA SER A 82 -2.39 4.37 6.13
C SER A 82 -3.90 4.51 6.37
N GLN A 83 -4.53 5.59 5.86
CA GLN A 83 -5.96 5.85 5.98
C GLN A 83 -6.81 5.19 4.89
N SER A 84 -6.19 4.58 3.88
CA SER A 84 -6.92 3.84 2.85
C SER A 84 -7.72 2.70 3.47
N HIS A 85 -8.93 2.45 2.95
CA HIS A 85 -9.84 1.43 3.47
C HIS A 85 -9.19 0.04 3.58
N TYR A 86 -8.41 -0.35 2.58
CA TYR A 86 -7.65 -1.61 2.61
C TYR A 86 -6.56 -1.60 3.67
N SER A 87 -5.86 -0.46 3.86
CA SER A 87 -4.81 -0.34 4.88
C SER A 87 -5.39 -0.53 6.28
N ARG A 88 -6.55 0.07 6.56
CA ARG A 88 -7.27 -0.13 7.83
C ARG A 88 -7.71 -1.58 8.05
N ALA A 89 -8.15 -2.26 6.98
CA ALA A 89 -8.50 -3.68 7.05
C ALA A 89 -7.28 -4.55 7.41
N PHE A 90 -6.11 -4.28 6.82
CA PHE A 90 -4.87 -4.96 7.17
C PHE A 90 -4.39 -4.62 8.59
N ALA A 91 -4.53 -3.37 9.02
CA ALA A 91 -4.23 -2.94 10.39
C ALA A 91 -5.05 -3.72 11.41
N TRP A 92 -6.35 -3.80 11.21
CA TRP A 92 -7.25 -4.58 12.05
C TRP A 92 -6.87 -6.08 12.06
N TRP A 93 -6.59 -6.65 10.88
CA TRP A 93 -6.21 -8.06 10.74
C TRP A 93 -4.92 -8.37 11.50
N ALA A 94 -3.90 -7.50 11.38
CA ALA A 94 -2.62 -7.65 12.06
C ALA A 94 -2.78 -7.50 13.58
N HIS A 95 -3.51 -6.48 14.02
CA HIS A 95 -3.77 -6.23 15.44
C HIS A 95 -4.49 -7.41 16.10
N ALA A 96 -5.53 -7.96 15.46
CA ALA A 96 -6.27 -9.12 15.97
C ALA A 96 -5.41 -10.39 16.11
N ARG A 97 -4.22 -10.43 15.49
CA ARG A 97 -3.27 -11.55 15.54
C ARG A 97 -2.02 -11.27 16.37
N GLY A 98 -1.96 -10.13 17.03
CA GLY A 98 -0.79 -9.72 17.79
C GLY A 98 0.45 -9.46 16.93
N TRP A 99 0.27 -9.02 15.68
CA TRP A 99 1.34 -8.62 14.79
C TRP A 99 1.57 -7.12 14.85
N ASP A 100 2.81 -6.70 14.70
CA ASP A 100 3.09 -5.30 14.38
C ASP A 100 2.64 -5.00 12.95
N TYR A 101 2.19 -3.77 12.72
CA TYR A 101 1.76 -3.31 11.41
C TYR A 101 2.39 -1.96 11.07
N VAL A 102 2.89 -1.84 9.85
CA VAL A 102 3.59 -0.62 9.40
C VAL A 102 3.16 -0.26 7.98
N VAL A 103 2.92 1.03 7.76
CA VAL A 103 2.66 1.61 6.45
C VAL A 103 3.71 2.69 6.18
N PRO A 104 4.74 2.41 5.38
CA PRO A 104 5.58 3.46 4.83
C PRO A 104 4.78 4.21 3.77
N HIS A 105 4.73 5.53 3.87
CA HIS A 105 4.11 6.39 2.87
C HIS A 105 5.10 6.66 1.75
N PHE A 106 4.67 6.46 0.52
CA PHE A 106 5.47 6.92 -0.62
C PHE A 106 5.60 8.44 -0.59
N ARG A 107 6.66 8.96 -1.21
CA ARG A 107 7.03 10.37 -1.19
C ARG A 107 5.83 11.27 -1.55
N GLY A 108 5.54 12.24 -0.71
CA GLY A 108 4.41 13.15 -0.86
C GLY A 108 3.02 12.54 -0.60
N CYS A 109 2.94 11.33 0.00
CA CYS A 109 1.66 10.66 0.31
C CYS A 109 1.27 10.67 1.79
N SER A 110 2.08 11.27 2.65
CA SER A 110 1.81 11.34 4.11
C SER A 110 1.01 12.57 4.55
N GLY A 111 0.61 13.43 3.61
CA GLY A 111 -0.04 14.72 3.86
C GLY A 111 0.89 15.92 3.74
N GLU A 112 2.19 15.70 3.59
CA GLU A 112 3.22 16.71 3.36
C GLU A 112 4.01 16.33 2.10
N LEU A 113 4.37 17.31 1.27
CA LEU A 113 5.21 17.11 0.11
C LEU A 113 6.64 16.79 0.55
N ASN A 114 7.25 15.83 -0.11
CA ASN A 114 8.66 15.52 0.09
C ASN A 114 9.55 16.65 -0.47
N LEU A 115 10.79 16.76 0.01
CA LEU A 115 11.71 17.87 -0.26
C LEU A 115 12.36 17.75 -1.64
N ALA A 116 12.79 16.55 -2.02
CA ALA A 116 13.46 16.34 -3.31
C ALA A 116 12.50 16.49 -4.50
N PRO A 117 12.98 16.91 -5.67
CA PRO A 117 12.16 16.99 -6.88
C PRO A 117 11.69 15.62 -7.38
N ARG A 118 12.20 14.55 -6.80
CA ARG A 118 11.80 13.16 -7.07
C ARG A 118 10.41 12.87 -6.48
N THR A 119 9.60 12.11 -7.21
CA THR A 119 8.38 11.46 -6.71
C THR A 119 8.53 9.95 -6.77
N TYR A 120 7.58 9.21 -6.19
CA TYR A 120 7.53 7.75 -6.33
C TYR A 120 7.03 7.36 -7.73
N TYR A 121 7.42 6.19 -8.21
CA TYR A 121 7.01 5.66 -9.52
C TYR A 121 6.90 4.13 -9.49
N SER A 122 6.24 3.55 -10.50
CA SER A 122 6.15 2.10 -10.65
C SER A 122 7.54 1.50 -10.84
N GLY A 123 7.81 0.37 -10.19
CA GLY A 123 9.11 -0.30 -10.26
C GLY A 123 10.22 0.35 -9.43
N ASP A 124 9.92 1.30 -8.54
CA ASP A 124 10.91 1.90 -7.63
C ASP A 124 11.37 0.90 -6.57
N HIS A 125 12.12 -0.10 -7.01
CA HIS A 125 12.60 -1.18 -6.16
C HIS A 125 13.66 -0.73 -5.15
N ALA A 126 14.46 0.29 -5.48
CA ALA A 126 15.52 0.79 -4.62
C ALA A 126 14.97 1.39 -3.32
N GLU A 127 13.84 2.11 -3.40
CA GLU A 127 13.17 2.65 -2.21
C GLU A 127 12.55 1.54 -1.35
N ILE A 128 11.94 0.53 -1.98
CA ILE A 128 11.43 -0.66 -1.28
C ILE A 128 12.58 -1.39 -0.57
N ASP A 129 13.71 -1.57 -1.25
CA ASP A 129 14.90 -2.23 -0.69
C ASP A 129 15.43 -1.54 0.55
N TRP A 130 15.56 -0.22 0.48
CA TRP A 130 15.99 0.61 1.59
C TRP A 130 15.03 0.55 2.77
N ILE A 131 13.71 0.64 2.51
CA ILE A 131 12.68 0.56 3.55
C ILE A 131 12.70 -0.79 4.26
N LEU A 132 12.68 -1.89 3.49
CA LEU A 132 12.66 -3.24 4.06
C LEU A 132 13.98 -3.56 4.78
N GLY A 133 15.11 -3.11 4.24
CA GLY A 133 16.42 -3.25 4.89
C GLY A 133 16.46 -2.57 6.25
N ARG A 134 15.93 -1.35 6.35
CA ARG A 134 15.84 -0.61 7.61
C ARG A 134 14.91 -1.29 8.61
N MET A 135 13.79 -1.85 8.14
CA MET A 135 12.88 -2.61 8.99
C MET A 135 13.49 -3.91 9.48
N ALA A 136 14.19 -4.64 8.63
CA ALA A 136 14.86 -5.88 9.01
C ALA A 136 15.96 -5.66 10.06
N GLN A 137 16.64 -4.52 10.04
CA GLN A 137 17.59 -4.15 11.08
C GLN A 137 16.94 -3.80 12.43
N ALA A 138 15.74 -3.25 12.41
CA ALA A 138 15.05 -2.77 13.60
C ALA A 138 14.06 -3.78 14.21
N HIS A 139 13.68 -4.83 13.47
CA HIS A 139 12.66 -5.79 13.90
C HIS A 139 13.21 -7.20 13.93
N ALA A 140 13.11 -7.86 15.09
CA ALA A 140 13.68 -9.20 15.31
C ALA A 140 12.80 -10.36 14.80
N GLY A 141 11.53 -10.10 14.49
CA GLY A 141 10.59 -11.11 13.99
C GLY A 141 10.54 -11.19 12.47
N PRO A 142 9.82 -12.18 11.91
CA PRO A 142 9.67 -12.31 10.47
C PRO A 142 8.86 -11.13 9.90
N ILE A 143 9.30 -10.61 8.75
CA ILE A 143 8.61 -9.54 8.02
C ILE A 143 7.81 -10.16 6.87
N VAL A 144 6.53 -9.79 6.79
CA VAL A 144 5.66 -10.08 5.66
C VAL A 144 5.34 -8.77 4.96
N ALA A 145 5.76 -8.64 3.70
CA ALA A 145 5.54 -7.44 2.90
C ALA A 145 4.33 -7.64 1.98
N VAL A 146 3.38 -6.71 2.03
CA VAL A 146 2.18 -6.69 1.19
C VAL A 146 2.17 -5.43 0.36
N GLY A 147 1.98 -5.55 -0.94
CA GLY A 147 1.85 -4.41 -1.84
C GLY A 147 0.49 -4.39 -2.53
N ILE A 148 -0.16 -3.24 -2.53
CA ILE A 148 -1.47 -3.03 -3.16
C ILE A 148 -1.29 -2.25 -4.46
N SER A 149 -1.83 -2.75 -5.56
CA SER A 149 -1.81 -2.06 -6.86
C SER A 149 -0.39 -1.62 -7.24
N LEU A 150 -0.11 -0.32 -7.35
CA LEU A 150 1.23 0.21 -7.62
C LEU A 150 2.27 -0.26 -6.59
N GLY A 151 1.95 -0.26 -5.30
CA GLY A 151 2.84 -0.76 -4.27
C GLY A 151 3.16 -2.25 -4.45
N GLY A 152 2.23 -3.04 -4.98
CA GLY A 152 2.48 -4.43 -5.34
C GLY A 152 3.40 -4.58 -6.54
N ASN A 153 3.26 -3.70 -7.56
CA ASN A 153 4.18 -3.67 -8.69
C ASN A 153 5.62 -3.35 -8.24
N MET A 154 5.80 -2.32 -7.40
CA MET A 154 7.10 -1.95 -6.84
C MET A 154 7.70 -3.10 -6.01
N LEU A 155 6.88 -3.74 -5.18
CA LEU A 155 7.30 -4.84 -4.31
C LEU A 155 7.70 -6.09 -5.11
N MET A 156 6.96 -6.43 -6.17
CA MET A 156 7.33 -7.53 -7.08
C MET A 156 8.63 -7.23 -7.82
N ARG A 157 8.80 -6.00 -8.30
CA ARG A 157 10.06 -5.58 -8.93
C ARG A 157 11.23 -5.67 -7.96
N TRP A 158 11.03 -5.23 -6.72
CA TRP A 158 12.03 -5.41 -5.67
C TRP A 158 12.40 -6.87 -5.47
N ALA A 159 11.42 -7.77 -5.35
CA ALA A 159 11.68 -9.19 -5.15
C ALA A 159 12.48 -9.82 -6.31
N GLN A 160 12.23 -9.37 -7.56
CA GLN A 160 12.98 -9.80 -8.73
C GLN A 160 14.43 -9.33 -8.69
N GLU A 161 14.67 -8.05 -8.34
CA GLU A 161 16.01 -7.47 -8.28
C GLU A 161 16.83 -8.01 -7.10
N ALA A 162 16.19 -8.21 -5.96
CA ALA A 162 16.84 -8.72 -4.76
C ALA A 162 17.18 -10.22 -4.86
N GLY A 163 16.42 -10.99 -5.66
CA GLY A 163 16.64 -12.43 -5.79
C GLY A 163 16.70 -13.14 -4.43
N ASP A 164 17.70 -13.97 -4.23
CA ASP A 164 17.87 -14.73 -2.97
C ASP A 164 18.10 -13.83 -1.75
N SER A 165 18.64 -12.62 -1.93
CA SER A 165 18.83 -11.67 -0.83
C SER A 165 17.54 -11.12 -0.26
N ALA A 166 16.41 -11.23 -0.98
CA ALA A 166 15.09 -10.82 -0.48
C ALA A 166 14.72 -11.53 0.83
N LEU A 167 15.12 -12.78 1.01
CA LEU A 167 14.85 -13.57 2.22
C LEU A 167 15.51 -13.01 3.49
N GLN A 168 16.55 -12.20 3.34
CA GLN A 168 17.20 -11.51 4.46
C GLN A 168 16.36 -10.34 4.99
N LYS A 169 15.44 -9.81 4.18
CA LYS A 169 14.62 -8.64 4.51
C LYS A 169 13.14 -8.93 4.68
N ALA A 170 12.62 -9.91 3.93
CA ALA A 170 11.21 -10.29 4.02
C ALA A 170 11.05 -11.81 3.91
N ARG A 171 10.29 -12.40 4.84
CA ARG A 171 9.97 -13.83 4.85
C ARG A 171 8.95 -14.22 3.79
N ALA A 172 8.06 -13.30 3.45
CA ALA A 172 7.05 -13.48 2.43
C ALA A 172 6.70 -12.15 1.76
N VAL A 173 6.34 -12.24 0.48
CA VAL A 173 5.89 -11.11 -0.35
C VAL A 173 4.51 -11.45 -0.91
N VAL A 174 3.58 -10.49 -0.81
CA VAL A 174 2.21 -10.62 -1.34
C VAL A 174 1.90 -9.40 -2.19
N ALA A 175 1.48 -9.62 -3.43
CA ALA A 175 1.03 -8.58 -4.35
C ALA A 175 -0.47 -8.71 -4.59
N VAL A 176 -1.21 -7.63 -4.36
CA VAL A 176 -2.68 -7.59 -4.48
C VAL A 176 -3.07 -6.61 -5.57
N CYS A 177 -3.80 -7.08 -6.58
CA CYS A 177 -4.29 -6.27 -7.71
C CYS A 177 -3.18 -5.46 -8.41
N SER A 178 -1.98 -6.00 -8.49
CA SER A 178 -0.81 -5.30 -9.04
C SER A 178 -0.88 -5.25 -10.57
N PRO A 179 -0.65 -4.09 -11.20
CA PRO A 179 -0.54 -4.00 -12.64
C PRO A 179 0.76 -4.66 -13.10
N LEU A 180 0.66 -5.78 -13.82
CA LEU A 180 1.81 -6.49 -14.39
C LEU A 180 2.20 -5.90 -15.75
N ASP A 181 1.20 -5.52 -16.55
CA ASP A 181 1.33 -4.77 -17.78
C ASP A 181 0.89 -3.33 -17.54
N LEU A 182 1.86 -2.43 -17.39
CA LEU A 182 1.61 -1.03 -17.09
C LEU A 182 0.95 -0.29 -18.26
N GLU A 183 1.27 -0.65 -19.50
CA GLU A 183 0.69 -0.03 -20.68
C GLU A 183 -0.78 -0.42 -20.84
N ALA A 184 -1.08 -1.72 -20.75
CA ALA A 184 -2.45 -2.20 -20.79
C ALA A 184 -3.28 -1.63 -19.64
N SER A 185 -2.70 -1.54 -18.44
CA SER A 185 -3.35 -0.95 -17.27
C SER A 185 -3.64 0.54 -17.44
N ALA A 186 -2.69 1.31 -17.98
CA ALA A 186 -2.87 2.73 -18.26
C ALA A 186 -3.95 2.97 -19.33
N LYS A 187 -3.95 2.17 -20.40
CA LYS A 187 -5.01 2.20 -21.43
C LYS A 187 -6.39 1.88 -20.85
N ALA A 188 -6.49 0.87 -20.00
CA ALA A 188 -7.74 0.51 -19.33
C ALA A 188 -8.23 1.63 -18.40
N LEU A 189 -7.34 2.24 -17.62
CA LEU A 189 -7.67 3.37 -16.73
C LEU A 189 -8.07 4.64 -17.46
N SER A 190 -7.65 4.82 -18.72
CA SER A 190 -8.00 6.01 -19.54
C SER A 190 -9.20 5.79 -20.46
N SER A 191 -9.70 4.57 -20.60
CA SER A 191 -10.77 4.22 -21.54
C SER A 191 -12.16 4.29 -20.89
N GLY A 192 -13.17 4.69 -21.68
CA GLY A 192 -14.57 4.75 -21.26
C GLY A 192 -14.89 5.84 -20.24
N LEU A 193 -16.15 5.87 -19.76
CA LEU A 193 -16.63 6.90 -18.82
C LEU A 193 -15.99 6.76 -17.43
N SER A 194 -15.87 5.55 -16.93
CA SER A 194 -15.22 5.27 -15.64
C SER A 194 -13.72 5.60 -15.70
N GLY A 195 -13.06 5.30 -16.82
CA GLY A 195 -11.66 5.64 -17.02
C GLY A 195 -11.40 7.16 -16.98
N ARG A 196 -12.27 7.95 -17.57
CA ARG A 196 -12.19 9.43 -17.47
C ARG A 196 -12.30 9.94 -16.04
N LEU A 197 -13.15 9.34 -15.23
CA LEU A 197 -13.31 9.69 -13.82
C LEU A 197 -12.04 9.36 -13.02
N TYR A 198 -11.51 8.14 -13.16
CA TYR A 198 -10.28 7.72 -12.48
C TYR A 198 -9.09 8.57 -12.91
N THR A 199 -8.92 8.77 -14.22
CA THR A 199 -7.84 9.61 -14.77
C THR A 199 -7.91 11.03 -14.20
N ARG A 200 -9.11 11.64 -14.17
CA ARG A 200 -9.28 12.99 -13.61
C ARG A 200 -8.92 13.07 -12.13
N MET A 201 -9.33 12.07 -11.37
CA MET A 201 -9.06 12.00 -9.93
C MET A 201 -7.55 11.88 -9.65
N PHE A 202 -6.87 10.94 -10.30
CA PHE A 202 -5.43 10.74 -10.11
C PHE A 202 -4.60 11.90 -10.66
N LEU A 203 -4.92 12.40 -11.88
CA LEU A 203 -4.18 13.52 -12.46
C LEU A 203 -4.31 14.80 -11.64
N ARG A 204 -5.45 15.04 -11.00
CA ARG A 204 -5.61 16.22 -10.13
C ARG A 204 -4.61 16.15 -8.97
N SER A 205 -4.59 15.06 -8.22
CA SER A 205 -3.67 14.89 -7.10
C SER A 205 -2.21 14.95 -7.51
N LEU A 206 -1.84 14.27 -8.61
CA LEU A 206 -0.47 14.27 -9.14
C LEU A 206 -0.03 15.66 -9.65
N LYS A 207 -0.93 16.40 -10.31
CA LYS A 207 -0.66 17.79 -10.75
C LYS A 207 -0.46 18.71 -9.56
N ASP A 208 -1.33 18.64 -8.56
CA ASP A 208 -1.21 19.48 -7.36
C ASP A 208 0.14 19.24 -6.67
N LYS A 209 0.61 17.99 -6.60
CA LYS A 209 1.95 17.66 -6.08
C LYS A 209 3.10 18.16 -6.98
N ALA A 210 2.95 18.06 -8.30
CA ALA A 210 3.97 18.52 -9.24
C ALA A 210 4.09 20.05 -9.27
N MET A 211 2.98 20.78 -9.07
CA MET A 211 2.95 22.24 -9.05
C MET A 211 3.33 22.83 -7.69
N GLY A 212 3.26 22.03 -6.62
CA GLY A 212 3.67 22.43 -5.27
C GLY A 212 5.16 22.25 -4.98
N LYS A 213 5.93 21.73 -5.95
CA LYS A 213 7.40 21.59 -5.92
C LYS A 213 8.06 22.66 -6.79
#